data_da3e201f7d568026fa1de8ceccb0242d
#
_entry.id   da3e201f7d568026fa1de8ceccb0242d
#
_cell.length_a   1.000
_cell.length_b   1.000
_cell.length_c   1.000
_cell.angle_alpha   90.00
_cell.angle_beta   90.00
_cell.angle_gamma   90.00
#
_symmetry.space_group_name_H-M   'P 1'
#
loop_
_entity.id
_entity.type
_entity.pdbx_description
1 polymer ?
#
loop_
_entity_poly.entity_id
_entity_poly.type
_entity_poly.pdbx_seq_one_letter_code
_entity_poly.pdbx_strand_id
1 'polypeptide(L)'
;MYNQNSDLMKQEKFMLPTMIEGDFSAEELAEDADGLQMSFQRVKIPAGGTLQFEMPSDDPDNPDYEKNLVGVILHNHATCAYWPAGSEYDDDTTPLCSSVDGKVGIGTPGGACAACVMNRFGSAPDGSKGKACKNMRVLYLLRSGEYMPLQVNLPPTSIKPFKEFLNRAFMLRRRATCGSIVQIGLKRENNGTNDYSVATFKLLQDFQGEELAQICLLYTSPSPRDISGSR
;
A
#
# COMPACT_ATOMS: atom_id res chain seq x y z
N MET A 1 18.07 -41.46 -0.26
CA MET A 1 16.61 -41.30 -0.08
C MET A 1 16.38 -39.95 0.58
N TYR A 2 16.16 -38.92 -0.22
CA TYR A 2 15.80 -37.58 0.29
C TYR A 2 14.29 -37.52 0.49
N ASN A 3 13.91 -37.39 1.75
CA ASN A 3 12.51 -37.22 2.14
C ASN A 3 12.08 -35.78 1.79
N GLN A 4 11.36 -35.60 0.70
CA GLN A 4 10.67 -34.36 0.39
C GLN A 4 9.41 -34.30 1.27
N ASN A 5 9.55 -33.71 2.45
CA ASN A 5 8.40 -33.19 3.17
C ASN A 5 7.95 -31.94 2.41
N SER A 6 7.05 -32.13 1.47
CA SER A 6 6.24 -31.08 0.92
C SER A 6 5.28 -30.63 2.04
N ASP A 7 5.65 -29.55 2.73
CA ASP A 7 4.70 -28.74 3.48
C ASP A 7 3.65 -28.21 2.50
N LEU A 8 2.65 -29.04 2.24
CA LEU A 8 1.35 -28.62 1.74
C LEU A 8 0.71 -27.81 2.88
N MET A 9 1.12 -26.54 3.02
CA MET A 9 0.28 -25.56 3.68
C MET A 9 -1.09 -25.68 3.03
N LYS A 10 -2.07 -26.20 3.77
CA LYS A 10 -3.48 -26.07 3.40
C LYS A 10 -3.68 -24.57 3.20
N GLN A 11 -3.79 -24.15 1.96
CA GLN A 11 -4.13 -22.79 1.63
C GLN A 11 -5.55 -22.60 2.15
N GLU A 12 -5.67 -21.96 3.30
CA GLU A 12 -6.98 -21.58 3.83
C GLU A 12 -7.69 -20.78 2.74
N LYS A 13 -8.95 -21.13 2.50
CA LYS A 13 -9.74 -20.45 1.46
C LYS A 13 -9.80 -18.98 1.82
N PHE A 14 -9.44 -18.10 0.90
CA PHE A 14 -9.54 -16.65 1.10
C PHE A 14 -11.01 -16.29 1.34
N MET A 15 -11.29 -15.69 2.47
CA MET A 15 -12.63 -15.26 2.85
C MET A 15 -12.82 -13.80 2.45
N LEU A 16 -13.79 -13.55 1.57
CA LEU A 16 -14.25 -12.19 1.31
C LEU A 16 -15.13 -11.73 2.47
N PRO A 17 -15.09 -10.44 2.84
CA PRO A 17 -15.99 -9.90 3.84
C PRO A 17 -17.43 -10.07 3.35
N THR A 18 -18.27 -10.63 4.20
CA THR A 18 -19.71 -10.77 3.98
C THR A 18 -20.44 -10.02 5.06
N MET A 19 -21.36 -9.14 4.69
CA MET A 19 -22.25 -8.51 5.67
C MET A 19 -23.04 -9.60 6.37
N ILE A 20 -22.95 -9.67 7.70
CA ILE A 20 -23.72 -10.59 8.53
C ILE A 20 -24.98 -9.84 8.97
N GLU A 21 -26.11 -10.55 9.05
CA GLU A 21 -27.35 -9.99 9.57
C GLU A 21 -27.11 -9.54 11.05
N GLY A 22 -27.19 -8.23 11.31
CA GLY A 22 -26.85 -7.63 12.61
C GLY A 22 -25.54 -6.83 12.64
N ASP A 23 -24.80 -6.76 11.52
CA ASP A 23 -23.68 -5.83 11.38
C ASP A 23 -24.21 -4.39 11.42
N PHE A 24 -23.40 -3.50 11.99
CA PHE A 24 -23.72 -2.07 12.00
C PHE A 24 -23.87 -1.54 10.57
N SER A 25 -24.88 -0.71 10.37
CA SER A 25 -25.04 -0.01 9.09
C SER A 25 -23.91 1.00 8.86
N ALA A 26 -23.72 1.40 7.62
CA ALA A 26 -22.74 2.45 7.30
C ALA A 26 -23.09 3.79 7.98
N GLU A 27 -24.38 4.05 8.21
CA GLU A 27 -24.88 5.23 8.91
C GLU A 27 -24.52 5.18 10.40
N GLU A 28 -24.71 4.05 11.08
CA GLU A 28 -24.33 3.88 12.50
C GLU A 28 -22.82 4.03 12.71
N LEU A 29 -22.00 3.43 11.83
CA LEU A 29 -20.55 3.62 11.87
C LEU A 29 -20.14 5.06 11.59
N ALA A 30 -20.86 5.78 10.74
CA ALA A 30 -20.60 7.18 10.44
C ALA A 30 -20.95 8.08 11.62
N GLU A 31 -22.03 7.77 12.38
CA GLU A 31 -22.41 8.49 13.61
C GLU A 31 -21.34 8.32 14.69
N ASP A 32 -20.83 7.10 14.91
CA ASP A 32 -19.75 6.81 15.86
C ASP A 32 -18.44 7.50 15.49
N ALA A 33 -18.20 7.71 14.20
CA ALA A 33 -17.00 8.37 13.68
C ALA A 33 -17.16 9.88 13.48
N ASP A 34 -18.30 10.49 13.85
CA ASP A 34 -18.58 11.91 13.61
C ASP A 34 -17.51 12.82 14.23
N GLY A 35 -16.96 13.70 13.40
CA GLY A 35 -15.85 14.57 13.77
C GLY A 35 -14.47 13.91 13.82
N LEU A 36 -14.36 12.60 13.60
CA LEU A 36 -13.07 11.88 13.53
C LEU A 36 -12.62 11.69 12.07
N GLN A 37 -11.33 11.90 11.83
CA GLN A 37 -10.72 11.54 10.54
C GLN A 37 -10.27 10.08 10.59
N MET A 38 -11.12 9.19 10.11
CA MET A 38 -10.77 7.77 9.99
C MET A 38 -9.68 7.58 8.94
N SER A 39 -8.62 6.85 9.31
CA SER A 39 -7.52 6.50 8.42
C SER A 39 -7.33 4.99 8.38
N PHE A 40 -6.90 4.49 7.22
CA PHE A 40 -6.52 3.08 7.10
C PHE A 40 -5.26 2.80 7.92
N GLN A 41 -5.20 1.63 8.53
CA GLN A 41 -3.99 1.13 9.17
C GLN A 41 -2.86 1.04 8.14
N ARG A 42 -1.69 1.58 8.50
CA ARG A 42 -0.56 1.71 7.57
C ARG A 42 0.51 0.67 7.84
N VAL A 43 0.96 0.03 6.77
CA VAL A 43 2.13 -0.84 6.76
C VAL A 43 3.18 -0.25 5.83
N LYS A 44 4.42 -0.16 6.30
CA LYS A 44 5.55 0.38 5.55
C LYS A 44 6.49 -0.72 5.10
N ILE A 45 7.21 -0.44 4.02
CA ILE A 45 8.38 -1.22 3.69
C ILE A 45 9.49 -0.81 4.67
N PRO A 46 10.01 -1.74 5.48
CA PRO A 46 10.96 -1.40 6.53
C PRO A 46 12.29 -0.89 5.96
N ALA A 47 12.99 -0.09 6.75
CA ALA A 47 14.35 0.37 6.45
C ALA A 47 15.40 -0.69 6.79
N GLY A 48 16.68 -0.42 6.46
CA GLY A 48 17.83 -1.21 6.92
C GLY A 48 17.89 -2.64 6.39
N GLY A 49 17.16 -2.98 5.33
CA GLY A 49 17.16 -4.34 4.76
C GLY A 49 16.45 -5.39 5.61
N THR A 50 15.59 -4.98 6.54
CA THR A 50 14.72 -5.87 7.32
C THR A 50 13.75 -6.62 6.41
N LEU A 51 13.48 -7.90 6.72
CA LEU A 51 12.68 -8.80 5.89
C LEU A 51 11.32 -9.17 6.54
N GLN A 52 10.84 -8.33 7.44
CA GLN A 52 9.55 -8.47 8.11
C GLN A 52 8.84 -7.12 8.09
N PHE A 53 7.55 -7.14 7.83
CA PHE A 53 6.67 -5.99 7.98
C PHE A 53 6.32 -5.84 9.46
N GLU A 54 6.35 -4.64 9.96
CA GLU A 54 5.74 -4.27 11.22
C GLU A 54 4.27 -4.01 10.98
N MET A 55 3.45 -4.75 11.71
CA MET A 55 2.00 -4.70 11.57
C MET A 55 1.42 -3.73 12.60
N PRO A 56 0.33 -3.03 12.25
CA PRO A 56 -0.43 -2.28 13.23
C PRO A 56 -0.86 -3.20 14.38
N SER A 57 -0.55 -2.80 15.61
CA SER A 57 -0.86 -3.54 16.83
C SER A 57 -1.60 -2.62 17.81
N ASP A 58 -2.44 -3.21 18.65
CA ASP A 58 -3.09 -2.51 19.76
C ASP A 58 -2.09 -2.12 20.87
N ASP A 59 -0.95 -2.81 20.93
CA ASP A 59 0.16 -2.53 21.83
C ASP A 59 1.36 -1.97 21.04
N PRO A 60 1.59 -0.64 21.04
CA PRO A 60 2.70 -0.02 20.31
C PRO A 60 4.09 -0.47 20.79
N ASP A 61 4.19 -0.90 22.06
CA ASP A 61 5.47 -1.35 22.65
C ASP A 61 5.79 -2.80 22.25
N ASN A 62 4.83 -3.53 21.67
CA ASN A 62 5.00 -4.92 21.27
C ASN A 62 4.34 -5.19 19.91
N PRO A 63 4.89 -4.63 18.83
CA PRO A 63 4.33 -4.78 17.49
C PRO A 63 4.42 -6.21 16.96
N ASP A 64 3.43 -6.61 16.20
CA ASP A 64 3.45 -7.86 15.45
C ASP A 64 4.29 -7.74 14.18
N TYR A 65 4.88 -8.86 13.75
CA TYR A 65 5.72 -8.90 12.56
C TYR A 65 5.28 -10.01 11.60
N GLU A 66 5.14 -9.66 10.33
CA GLU A 66 4.82 -10.60 9.26
C GLU A 66 5.90 -10.59 8.16
N LYS A 67 6.23 -11.79 7.64
CA LYS A 67 7.18 -11.92 6.52
C LYS A 67 6.53 -11.64 5.16
N ASN A 68 5.24 -11.91 5.05
CA ASN A 68 4.49 -11.78 3.81
C ASN A 68 3.10 -11.22 4.11
N LEU A 69 2.68 -10.24 3.35
CA LEU A 69 1.30 -9.78 3.35
C LEU A 69 0.55 -10.49 2.23
N VAL A 70 -0.56 -11.13 2.55
CA VAL A 70 -1.43 -11.81 1.57
C VAL A 70 -2.78 -11.13 1.53
N GLY A 71 -3.26 -10.79 0.34
CA GLY A 71 -4.52 -10.10 0.19
C GLY A 71 -4.83 -9.74 -1.25
N VAL A 72 -5.86 -8.94 -1.42
CA VAL A 72 -6.34 -8.41 -2.70
C VAL A 72 -6.03 -6.93 -2.80
N ILE A 73 -5.40 -6.50 -3.88
CA ILE A 73 -5.16 -5.07 -4.12
C ILE A 73 -6.44 -4.46 -4.69
N LEU A 74 -7.24 -3.82 -3.83
CA LEU A 74 -8.48 -3.16 -4.22
C LEU A 74 -8.22 -1.92 -5.08
N HIS A 75 -7.26 -1.11 -4.65
CA HIS A 75 -6.89 0.14 -5.31
C HIS A 75 -5.41 0.45 -5.13
N ASN A 76 -4.86 1.26 -6.02
CA ASN A 76 -3.52 1.81 -5.84
C ASN A 76 -3.39 3.15 -6.56
N HIS A 77 -2.64 4.08 -5.96
CA HIS A 77 -2.39 5.41 -6.55
C HIS A 77 -0.99 5.92 -6.24
N ALA A 78 -0.52 6.88 -7.03
CA ALA A 78 0.70 7.60 -6.74
C ALA A 78 0.48 8.58 -5.58
N THR A 79 1.54 8.83 -4.82
CA THR A 79 1.61 9.89 -3.83
C THR A 79 3.02 10.49 -3.83
N CYS A 80 3.15 11.72 -3.38
CA CYS A 80 4.44 12.40 -3.29
C CYS A 80 4.55 13.10 -1.95
N ALA A 81 5.77 13.13 -1.40
CA ALA A 81 6.05 13.90 -0.20
C ALA A 81 7.47 14.47 -0.25
N TYR A 82 7.63 15.70 0.26
CA TYR A 82 8.88 16.41 0.35
C TYR A 82 9.14 16.85 1.78
N TRP A 83 10.29 16.44 2.30
CA TRP A 83 10.83 16.87 3.59
C TRP A 83 12.06 17.76 3.35
N PRO A 84 12.32 18.76 4.22
CA PRO A 84 13.50 19.59 4.09
C PRO A 84 14.78 18.78 4.32
N ALA A 85 15.90 19.31 3.85
CA ALA A 85 17.21 18.73 4.11
C ALA A 85 17.50 18.68 5.62
N GLY A 86 18.03 17.54 6.08
CA GLY A 86 18.38 17.34 7.50
C GLY A 86 17.23 16.91 8.41
N SER A 87 15.99 16.82 7.91
CA SER A 87 14.95 16.10 8.61
C SER A 87 15.17 14.61 8.39
N GLU A 88 15.35 13.87 9.47
CA GLU A 88 15.27 12.42 9.40
C GLU A 88 13.84 12.04 8.98
N TYR A 89 13.75 10.99 8.15
CA TYR A 89 12.46 10.43 7.79
C TYR A 89 11.91 9.71 9.02
N ASP A 90 11.19 10.45 9.82
CA ASP A 90 10.40 9.95 10.91
C ASP A 90 8.92 10.07 10.54
N ASP A 91 8.11 9.12 11.02
CA ASP A 91 6.68 9.08 10.77
C ASP A 91 5.92 10.25 11.34
N ASP A 92 6.47 10.83 12.40
CA ASP A 92 5.90 11.97 13.09
C ASP A 92 6.29 13.31 12.42
N THR A 93 7.24 13.28 11.48
CA THR A 93 7.66 14.49 10.77
C THR A 93 6.72 14.80 9.61
N THR A 94 5.93 15.85 9.75
CA THR A 94 5.04 16.33 8.69
C THR A 94 5.85 16.82 7.48
N PRO A 95 5.57 16.36 6.26
CA PRO A 95 6.23 16.85 5.06
C PRO A 95 5.91 18.32 4.81
N LEU A 96 6.87 19.10 4.32
CA LEU A 96 6.65 20.48 3.89
C LEU A 96 5.67 20.59 2.71
N CYS A 97 5.68 19.58 1.84
CA CYS A 97 4.76 19.48 0.72
C CYS A 97 4.35 18.01 0.55
N SER A 98 3.06 17.75 0.40
CA SER A 98 2.52 16.43 0.14
C SER A 98 1.50 16.45 -0.98
N SER A 99 1.34 15.31 -1.65
CA SER A 99 0.34 15.12 -2.69
C SER A 99 -0.26 13.73 -2.54
N VAL A 100 -1.54 13.65 -2.31
CA VAL A 100 -2.27 12.38 -2.13
C VAL A 100 -2.52 11.64 -3.45
N ASP A 101 -2.41 12.33 -4.59
CA ASP A 101 -2.65 11.77 -5.93
C ASP A 101 -1.40 11.78 -6.83
N GLY A 102 -0.29 12.34 -6.33
CA GLY A 102 0.93 12.54 -7.10
C GLY A 102 0.84 13.59 -8.21
N LYS A 103 -0.24 14.38 -8.25
CA LYS A 103 -0.50 15.39 -9.29
C LYS A 103 -0.41 16.81 -8.78
N VAL A 104 -1.08 17.11 -7.68
CA VAL A 104 -1.12 18.43 -7.05
C VAL A 104 -0.59 18.36 -5.65
N GLY A 105 0.44 19.14 -5.36
CA GLY A 105 1.05 19.25 -4.03
C GLY A 105 0.39 20.34 -3.20
N ILE A 106 0.21 20.05 -1.91
CA ILE A 106 -0.25 20.98 -0.89
C ILE A 106 0.93 21.27 0.05
N GLY A 107 1.15 22.52 0.39
CA GLY A 107 2.27 22.97 1.21
C GLY A 107 3.31 23.75 0.40
N THR A 108 4.59 23.66 0.79
CA THR A 108 5.68 24.38 0.14
C THR A 108 6.65 23.39 -0.55
N PRO A 109 6.87 23.50 -1.89
CA PRO A 109 6.46 24.57 -2.80
C PRO A 109 5.01 24.52 -3.30
N GLY A 110 4.30 23.39 -3.14
CA GLY A 110 2.93 23.23 -3.62
C GLY A 110 2.81 23.16 -5.16
N GLY A 111 1.55 23.12 -5.65
CA GLY A 111 1.22 23.19 -7.08
C GLY A 111 1.44 21.89 -7.84
N ALA A 112 1.61 21.98 -9.18
CA ALA A 112 1.70 20.81 -10.06
C ALA A 112 2.98 20.00 -9.83
N CYS A 113 2.86 18.75 -9.35
CA CYS A 113 3.99 17.87 -9.06
C CYS A 113 4.86 17.57 -10.28
N ALA A 114 4.28 17.52 -11.48
CA ALA A 114 5.02 17.26 -12.72
C ALA A 114 5.99 18.38 -13.10
N ALA A 115 5.67 19.63 -12.74
CA ALA A 115 6.49 20.81 -13.01
C ALA A 115 7.43 21.18 -11.85
N CYS A 116 7.25 20.55 -10.68
CA CYS A 116 7.94 20.90 -9.45
C CYS A 116 9.46 20.62 -9.55
N VAL A 117 10.25 21.61 -9.14
CA VAL A 117 11.72 21.51 -9.16
C VAL A 117 12.23 20.43 -8.20
N MET A 118 11.55 20.24 -7.05
CA MET A 118 11.89 19.21 -6.07
C MET A 118 11.58 17.78 -6.57
N ASN A 119 10.77 17.66 -7.61
CA ASN A 119 10.44 16.38 -8.24
C ASN A 119 11.33 16.06 -9.46
N ARG A 120 12.42 16.78 -9.67
CA ARG A 120 13.39 16.53 -10.75
C ARG A 120 14.54 15.69 -10.24
N PHE A 121 15.10 14.83 -11.09
CA PHE A 121 16.34 14.14 -10.77
C PHE A 121 17.49 15.15 -10.59
N GLY A 122 18.35 14.90 -9.61
CA GLY A 122 19.42 15.81 -9.22
C GLY A 122 18.99 16.93 -8.26
N SER A 123 17.74 16.94 -7.80
CA SER A 123 17.26 17.90 -6.78
C SER A 123 17.50 17.46 -5.34
N ALA A 124 18.03 16.25 -5.13
CA ALA A 124 18.30 15.75 -3.79
C ALA A 124 19.33 16.66 -3.07
N PRO A 125 19.08 17.01 -1.80
CA PRO A 125 19.93 17.96 -1.06
C PRO A 125 21.32 17.42 -0.72
N ASP A 126 21.52 16.10 -0.79
CA ASP A 126 22.79 15.41 -0.59
C ASP A 126 23.71 15.46 -1.85
N GLY A 127 23.30 16.14 -2.91
CA GLY A 127 24.02 16.20 -4.18
C GLY A 127 23.95 14.93 -5.02
N SER A 128 23.18 13.93 -4.60
CA SER A 128 22.96 12.71 -5.37
C SER A 128 22.10 12.97 -6.61
N LYS A 129 22.07 11.99 -7.52
CA LYS A 129 21.17 12.04 -8.69
C LYS A 129 19.68 11.81 -8.34
N GLY A 130 19.36 11.68 -7.05
CA GLY A 130 18.01 11.45 -6.56
C GLY A 130 17.10 12.66 -6.69
N LYS A 131 15.85 12.48 -6.30
CA LYS A 131 14.85 13.56 -6.18
C LYS A 131 14.70 13.94 -4.71
N ALA A 132 14.58 15.23 -4.41
CA ALA A 132 14.23 15.71 -3.07
C ALA A 132 12.81 15.27 -2.69
N CYS A 133 11.86 15.41 -3.61
CA CYS A 133 10.50 14.90 -3.42
C CYS A 133 10.46 13.38 -3.63
N LYS A 134 9.99 12.64 -2.64
CA LYS A 134 9.86 11.19 -2.70
C LYS A 134 8.56 10.81 -3.39
N ASN A 135 8.68 10.18 -4.55
CA ASN A 135 7.55 9.61 -5.26
C ASN A 135 7.29 8.22 -4.72
N MET A 136 6.12 8.00 -4.16
CA MET A 136 5.71 6.76 -3.52
C MET A 136 4.45 6.22 -4.20
N ARG A 137 4.05 5.01 -3.86
CA ARG A 137 2.78 4.43 -4.27
C ARG A 137 2.09 3.81 -3.09
N VAL A 138 0.81 4.10 -2.96
CA VAL A 138 -0.06 3.53 -1.94
C VAL A 138 -0.84 2.38 -2.56
N LEU A 139 -0.88 1.25 -1.85
CA LEU A 139 -1.73 0.10 -2.16
C LEU A 139 -2.75 -0.06 -1.05
N TYR A 140 -4.00 -0.34 -1.38
CA TYR A 140 -5.02 -0.77 -0.43
C TYR A 140 -5.18 -2.27 -0.56
N LEU A 141 -4.68 -3.01 0.43
CA LEU A 141 -4.63 -4.46 0.47
C LEU A 141 -5.68 -5.01 1.43
N LEU A 142 -6.73 -5.63 0.90
CA LEU A 142 -7.74 -6.32 1.71
C LEU A 142 -7.23 -7.71 2.07
N ARG A 143 -7.16 -8.02 3.35
CA ARG A 143 -6.76 -9.33 3.85
C ARG A 143 -7.97 -10.25 3.99
N SER A 144 -7.71 -11.56 4.10
CA SER A 144 -8.76 -12.56 4.27
C SER A 144 -9.53 -12.34 5.56
N GLY A 145 -10.86 -12.22 5.47
CA GLY A 145 -11.74 -12.04 6.62
C GLY A 145 -11.78 -10.62 7.21
N GLU A 146 -11.00 -9.68 6.66
CA GLU A 146 -11.01 -8.28 7.11
C GLU A 146 -11.98 -7.43 6.28
N TYR A 147 -12.62 -6.44 6.91
CA TYR A 147 -13.53 -5.50 6.25
C TYR A 147 -12.81 -4.25 5.74
N MET A 148 -11.72 -3.86 6.40
CA MET A 148 -10.95 -2.67 6.08
C MET A 148 -9.61 -3.05 5.46
N PRO A 149 -9.21 -2.44 4.33
CA PRO A 149 -7.91 -2.73 3.74
C PRO A 149 -6.78 -2.07 4.52
N LEU A 150 -5.63 -2.75 4.55
CA LEU A 150 -4.37 -2.16 4.97
C LEU A 150 -3.86 -1.19 3.90
N GLN A 151 -3.33 -0.06 4.31
CA GLN A 151 -2.60 0.86 3.46
C GLN A 151 -1.12 0.49 3.42
N VAL A 152 -0.66 -0.10 2.33
CA VAL A 152 0.76 -0.47 2.14
C VAL A 152 1.46 0.63 1.33
N ASN A 153 2.45 1.29 1.94
CA ASN A 153 3.20 2.37 1.33
C ASN A 153 4.49 1.86 0.67
N LEU A 154 4.56 1.93 -0.65
CA LEU A 154 5.74 1.53 -1.41
C LEU A 154 6.69 2.72 -1.60
N PRO A 155 7.95 2.63 -1.13
CA PRO A 155 8.98 3.63 -1.40
C PRO A 155 9.38 3.62 -2.88
N PRO A 156 10.13 4.64 -3.34
CA PRO A 156 10.60 4.74 -4.74
C PRO A 156 11.31 3.47 -5.24
N THR A 157 12.09 2.80 -4.39
CA THR A 157 12.82 1.56 -4.72
C THR A 157 11.92 0.39 -5.06
N SER A 158 10.70 0.35 -4.50
CA SER A 158 9.72 -0.72 -4.73
C SER A 158 8.73 -0.44 -5.88
N ILE A 159 8.76 0.76 -6.48
CA ILE A 159 7.85 1.12 -7.58
C ILE A 159 8.14 0.31 -8.84
N LYS A 160 9.42 0.13 -9.20
CA LYS A 160 9.80 -0.63 -10.40
C LYS A 160 9.35 -2.10 -10.30
N PRO A 161 9.66 -2.84 -9.23
CA PRO A 161 9.14 -4.20 -9.04
C PRO A 161 7.61 -4.29 -9.11
N PHE A 162 6.91 -3.34 -8.50
CA PHE A 162 5.45 -3.28 -8.56
C PHE A 162 4.92 -3.06 -9.98
N LYS A 163 5.50 -2.12 -10.73
CA LYS A 163 5.14 -1.86 -12.14
C LYS A 163 5.32 -3.10 -13.01
N GLU A 164 6.44 -3.80 -12.87
CA GLU A 164 6.73 -5.04 -13.60
C GLU A 164 5.72 -6.16 -13.24
N PHE A 165 5.38 -6.27 -11.95
CA PHE A 165 4.35 -7.19 -11.48
C PHE A 165 2.98 -6.84 -12.05
N LEU A 166 2.53 -5.58 -11.97
CA LEU A 166 1.26 -5.12 -12.52
C LEU A 166 1.13 -5.46 -14.01
N ASN A 167 2.19 -5.16 -14.78
CA ASN A 167 2.17 -5.43 -16.21
C ASN A 167 1.98 -6.92 -16.48
N ARG A 168 2.82 -7.77 -15.88
CA ARG A 168 2.79 -9.22 -16.11
C ARG A 168 1.55 -9.90 -15.56
N ALA A 169 1.14 -9.58 -14.33
CA ALA A 169 0.08 -10.30 -13.64
C ALA A 169 -1.32 -9.80 -14.04
N PHE A 170 -1.46 -8.55 -14.47
CA PHE A 170 -2.76 -7.94 -14.69
C PHE A 170 -2.92 -7.33 -16.08
N MET A 171 -2.06 -6.39 -16.51
CA MET A 171 -2.25 -5.64 -17.75
C MET A 171 -2.22 -6.56 -18.98
N LEU A 172 -1.21 -7.41 -19.11
CA LEU A 172 -1.09 -8.36 -20.24
C LEU A 172 -2.23 -9.40 -20.25
N ARG A 173 -2.81 -9.68 -19.08
CA ARG A 173 -3.92 -10.62 -18.92
C ARG A 173 -5.28 -9.93 -18.99
N ARG A 174 -5.32 -8.61 -19.15
CA ARG A 174 -6.54 -7.78 -19.14
C ARG A 174 -7.40 -8.02 -17.89
N ARG A 175 -6.76 -8.11 -16.72
CA ARG A 175 -7.40 -8.40 -15.44
C ARG A 175 -7.22 -7.23 -14.49
N ALA A 176 -8.27 -6.91 -13.72
CA ALA A 176 -8.19 -5.91 -12.66
C ALA A 176 -7.40 -6.44 -11.46
N THR A 177 -6.74 -5.57 -10.70
CA THR A 177 -5.94 -5.95 -9.52
C THR A 177 -6.79 -6.62 -8.43
N CYS A 178 -8.04 -6.19 -8.29
CA CYS A 178 -9.01 -6.79 -7.35
C CYS A 178 -9.44 -8.22 -7.73
N GLY A 179 -9.15 -8.67 -8.93
CA GLY A 179 -9.53 -10.00 -9.40
C GLY A 179 -8.61 -11.14 -8.96
N SER A 180 -7.62 -10.89 -8.11
CA SER A 180 -6.64 -11.93 -7.74
C SER A 180 -6.06 -11.70 -6.34
N ILE A 181 -5.74 -12.81 -5.67
CA ILE A 181 -4.99 -12.82 -4.42
C ILE A 181 -3.51 -12.69 -4.75
N VAL A 182 -2.85 -11.77 -4.07
CA VAL A 182 -1.42 -11.51 -4.21
C VAL A 182 -0.69 -11.69 -2.88
N GLN A 183 0.60 -11.96 -2.97
CA GLN A 183 1.52 -11.95 -1.84
C GLN A 183 2.54 -10.83 -2.06
N ILE A 184 2.73 -10.01 -1.05
CA ILE A 184 3.79 -9.02 -0.97
C ILE A 184 4.81 -9.52 0.04
N GLY A 185 6.04 -9.70 -0.38
CA GLY A 185 7.17 -10.07 0.47
C GLY A 185 8.27 -9.02 0.39
N LEU A 186 9.39 -9.27 1.03
CA LEU A 186 10.54 -8.38 1.05
C LEU A 186 11.80 -9.11 0.57
N LYS A 187 12.68 -8.35 -0.07
CA LYS A 187 14.08 -8.75 -0.32
C LYS A 187 15.02 -7.64 0.11
N ARG A 188 16.23 -8.01 0.51
CA ARG A 188 17.31 -7.07 0.81
C ARG A 188 18.04 -6.72 -0.47
N GLU A 189 18.31 -5.45 -0.67
CA GLU A 189 19.22 -4.92 -1.67
C GLU A 189 20.23 -3.99 -1.02
N ASN A 190 21.39 -3.79 -1.66
CA ASN A 190 22.46 -2.91 -1.20
C ASN A 190 22.84 -1.94 -2.33
N ASN A 191 23.00 -0.66 -2.01
CA ASN A 191 23.41 0.36 -2.97
C ASN A 191 24.92 0.68 -2.95
N GLY A 192 25.72 -0.16 -2.26
CA GLY A 192 27.15 0.04 -2.03
C GLY A 192 27.46 0.77 -0.71
N THR A 193 26.49 1.42 -0.09
CA THR A 193 26.64 2.14 1.19
C THR A 193 25.69 1.61 2.26
N ASN A 194 24.43 1.40 1.89
CA ASN A 194 23.38 0.99 2.83
C ASN A 194 22.57 -0.19 2.29
N ASP A 195 22.16 -1.06 3.21
CA ASP A 195 21.15 -2.07 2.96
C ASP A 195 19.77 -1.44 3.02
N TYR A 196 18.87 -1.88 2.13
CA TYR A 196 17.48 -1.45 2.13
C TYR A 196 16.55 -2.58 1.68
N SER A 197 15.29 -2.48 2.10
CA SER A 197 14.27 -3.45 1.78
C SER A 197 13.51 -3.04 0.51
N VAL A 198 13.23 -4.02 -0.33
CA VAL A 198 12.46 -3.84 -1.56
C VAL A 198 11.30 -4.82 -1.58
N ALA A 199 10.11 -4.33 -1.87
CA ALA A 199 8.93 -5.17 -1.99
C ALA A 199 9.03 -6.11 -3.19
N THR A 200 8.62 -7.36 -2.97
CA THR A 200 8.46 -8.39 -3.99
C THR A 200 6.99 -8.78 -4.12
N PHE A 201 6.56 -9.19 -5.30
CA PHE A 201 5.15 -9.44 -5.58
C PHE A 201 4.99 -10.78 -6.27
N LYS A 202 4.02 -11.57 -5.80
CA LYS A 202 3.64 -12.86 -6.37
C LYS A 202 2.13 -12.94 -6.50
N LEU A 203 1.65 -13.39 -7.65
CA LEU A 203 0.25 -13.77 -7.82
C LEU A 203 0.07 -15.17 -7.25
N LEU A 204 -0.90 -15.34 -6.36
CA LEU A 204 -1.19 -16.62 -5.74
C LEU A 204 -2.35 -17.32 -6.44
N GLN A 205 -3.48 -16.64 -6.58
CA GLN A 205 -4.71 -17.22 -7.08
C GLN A 205 -5.56 -16.16 -7.79
N ASP A 206 -6.29 -16.56 -8.80
CA ASP A 206 -7.32 -15.75 -9.46
C ASP A 206 -8.70 -16.10 -8.93
N PHE A 207 -9.51 -15.10 -8.62
CA PHE A 207 -10.93 -15.28 -8.36
C PHE A 207 -11.68 -15.66 -9.64
N GLN A 208 -12.73 -16.46 -9.51
CA GLN A 208 -13.58 -16.88 -10.61
C GLN A 208 -15.04 -16.87 -10.18
N GLY A 209 -15.96 -16.80 -11.17
CA GLY A 209 -17.40 -16.92 -10.93
C GLY A 209 -17.91 -15.91 -9.91
N GLU A 210 -18.60 -16.41 -8.90
CA GLU A 210 -19.27 -15.62 -7.88
C GLU A 210 -18.31 -14.83 -7.00
N GLU A 211 -17.16 -15.40 -6.63
CA GLU A 211 -16.13 -14.71 -5.83
C GLU A 211 -15.60 -13.47 -6.57
N LEU A 212 -15.38 -13.57 -7.88
CA LEU A 212 -14.98 -12.42 -8.70
C LEU A 212 -16.06 -11.35 -8.74
N ALA A 213 -17.33 -11.74 -8.83
CA ALA A 213 -18.45 -10.81 -8.81
C ALA A 213 -18.55 -10.07 -7.48
N GLN A 214 -18.41 -10.78 -6.36
CA GLN A 214 -18.44 -10.21 -5.02
C GLN A 214 -17.32 -9.18 -4.81
N ILE A 215 -16.07 -9.51 -5.15
CA ILE A 215 -14.94 -8.57 -4.99
C ILE A 215 -15.07 -7.36 -5.90
N CYS A 216 -15.63 -7.53 -7.11
CA CYS A 216 -15.91 -6.42 -8.00
C CYS A 216 -16.98 -5.48 -7.43
N LEU A 217 -18.01 -6.00 -6.76
CA LEU A 217 -19.02 -5.17 -6.09
C LEU A 217 -18.43 -4.36 -4.95
N LEU A 218 -17.57 -4.96 -4.11
CA LEU A 218 -16.84 -4.27 -3.06
C LEU A 218 -15.94 -3.14 -3.62
N TYR A 219 -15.36 -3.34 -4.79
CA TYR A 219 -14.50 -2.35 -5.45
C TYR A 219 -15.28 -1.23 -6.13
N THR A 220 -16.49 -1.53 -6.67
CA THR A 220 -17.33 -0.54 -7.37
C THR A 220 -18.28 0.22 -6.46
N SER A 221 -18.40 -0.16 -5.18
CA SER A 221 -19.07 0.66 -4.18
C SER A 221 -18.44 2.06 -4.14
N PRO A 222 -19.23 3.14 -4.02
CA PRO A 222 -18.73 4.50 -4.12
C PRO A 222 -17.56 4.69 -3.16
N SER A 223 -16.42 5.09 -3.74
CA SER A 223 -15.23 5.41 -2.98
C SER A 223 -15.58 6.49 -1.96
N PRO A 224 -14.98 6.48 -0.75
CA PRO A 224 -15.11 7.61 0.19
C PRO A 224 -14.81 8.99 -0.42
N ARG A 225 -14.18 9.02 -1.60
CA ARG A 225 -13.98 10.26 -2.40
C ARG A 225 -15.25 10.78 -3.06
N ASP A 226 -16.21 9.91 -3.37
CA ASP A 226 -17.46 10.31 -4.03
C ASP A 226 -18.46 10.90 -3.02
N ILE A 227 -18.27 10.64 -1.73
CA ILE A 227 -19.12 11.15 -0.65
C ILE A 227 -18.74 12.59 -0.24
N SER A 228 -17.50 13.01 -0.50
CA SER A 228 -17.03 14.37 -0.14
C SER A 228 -17.28 15.45 -1.21
N GLY A 229 -17.97 15.11 -2.30
CA GLY A 229 -18.17 15.96 -3.48
C GLY A 229 -19.53 16.69 -3.58
N SER A 230 -20.33 16.71 -2.51
CA SER A 230 -21.60 17.45 -2.49
C SER A 230 -21.64 18.45 -1.37
N ARG A 231 -20.95 19.59 -1.55
CA ARG A 231 -21.41 20.93 -1.09
C ARG A 231 -20.50 22.01 -1.62
#